data_184fc4cf276196a34abdc27b3a5592f2
#
_entry.id   184fc4cf276196a34abdc27b3a5592f2
#
_cell.length_a   1.000
_cell.length_b   1.000
_cell.length_c   1.000
_cell.angle_alpha   90.00
_cell.angle_beta   90.00
_cell.angle_gamma   90.00
#
_symmetry.space_group_name_H-M   'P 1'
#
loop_
_entity.id
_entity.type
_entity.pdbx_description
1 polymer ?
#
loop_
_entity_poly.entity_id
_entity_poly.type
_entity_poly.pdbx_seq_one_letter_code
_entity_poly.pdbx_strand_id
1 'polypeptide(L)'
;MKEVMPGRERRLRILRIIARMNVGGPAWQVSVLTRGIDTAWSECRLLTGEVDEGEADFLDLRDPGLTVEKIPFLGRSVRFGDDFRAFLAIRRVILDFKPDLVHTHTAKAGLLGRLAAISCRVPLRVHTFHGHLLSGYFGRLASWTLILIERVLARGTTALVAVGAQVRDDLIKVGIGKADQYTVIPPGVELVEIRDRGTARAQLDLPAESPVVLFVGRITAIKRLDRLVDAMAAVLDRHSDAVLVVAGEGECLKEIERQARPLGDSVRFLGWQEDVGRLYAAADCVVITSHNEGMPVSLIEAAMAGVPGVTTDVGSAGEVILDGVTGLVVGTDPAEVADGLLRVLQADVRDQMGSAARRRAEIEFSSQRLIQDHQNLYRMLVAQGW
;
A
#
# COMPACT_ATOMS: atom_id res chain seq x y z
N MET A 1 -9.73 -11.80 -28.91
CA MET A 1 -11.17 -11.95 -29.25
C MET A 1 -11.96 -11.29 -28.14
N LYS A 2 -12.62 -10.15 -28.38
CA LYS A 2 -13.41 -9.44 -27.38
C LYS A 2 -14.72 -10.21 -27.18
N GLU A 3 -14.84 -10.95 -26.10
CA GLU A 3 -16.16 -11.48 -25.68
C GLU A 3 -17.03 -10.32 -25.19
N VAL A 4 -17.90 -9.86 -26.09
CA VAL A 4 -18.99 -8.95 -25.74
C VAL A 4 -20.01 -9.78 -24.95
N MET A 5 -20.17 -9.48 -23.67
CA MET A 5 -21.19 -10.09 -22.82
C MET A 5 -22.58 -9.85 -23.45
N PRO A 6 -23.37 -10.86 -23.74
CA PRO A 6 -24.70 -10.69 -24.31
C PRO A 6 -25.64 -10.10 -23.29
N GLY A 7 -26.27 -8.94 -23.59
CA GLY A 7 -27.41 -8.41 -22.86
C GLY A 7 -27.26 -7.07 -22.15
N ARG A 8 -26.10 -6.39 -22.18
CA ARG A 8 -25.97 -5.06 -21.58
C ARG A 8 -25.75 -3.99 -22.66
N GLU A 9 -26.78 -3.23 -22.96
CA GLU A 9 -26.72 -2.05 -23.87
C GLU A 9 -25.96 -0.86 -23.24
N ARG A 10 -25.70 -0.86 -21.90
CA ARG A 10 -25.02 0.25 -21.20
C ARG A 10 -23.75 -0.19 -20.47
N ARG A 11 -22.78 0.72 -20.36
CA ARG A 11 -21.53 0.54 -19.59
C ARG A 11 -21.84 0.35 -18.10
N LEU A 12 -21.03 -0.47 -17.41
CA LEU A 12 -21.10 -0.64 -15.95
C LEU A 12 -20.69 0.67 -15.26
N ARG A 13 -21.55 1.20 -14.40
CA ARG A 13 -21.26 2.41 -13.61
C ARG A 13 -20.60 2.05 -12.31
N ILE A 14 -19.36 2.45 -12.15
CA ILE A 14 -18.51 2.17 -10.97
C ILE A 14 -18.30 3.49 -10.21
N LEU A 15 -18.70 3.53 -8.94
CA LEU A 15 -18.38 4.63 -8.04
C LEU A 15 -17.29 4.16 -7.08
N ARG A 16 -16.09 4.74 -7.21
CA ARG A 16 -14.97 4.46 -6.32
C ARG A 16 -14.87 5.52 -5.25
N ILE A 17 -14.62 5.13 -4.00
CA ILE A 17 -14.61 6.06 -2.86
C ILE A 17 -13.38 5.78 -2.00
N ILE A 18 -12.54 6.80 -1.79
CA ILE A 18 -11.40 6.77 -0.87
C ILE A 18 -11.48 7.96 0.09
N ALA A 19 -11.02 7.81 1.33
CA ALA A 19 -11.13 8.88 2.32
C ALA A 19 -10.32 10.13 1.94
N ARG A 20 -9.14 9.94 1.37
CA ARG A 20 -8.27 11.01 0.85
C ARG A 20 -7.20 10.44 -0.08
N MET A 21 -6.70 11.27 -0.98
CA MET A 21 -5.62 10.94 -1.92
C MET A 21 -4.27 11.46 -1.41
N ASN A 22 -3.87 11.08 -0.18
CA ASN A 22 -2.52 11.38 0.30
C ASN A 22 -1.51 10.39 -0.28
N VAL A 23 -0.27 10.83 -0.50
CA VAL A 23 0.79 9.98 -1.07
C VAL A 23 0.95 8.69 -0.27
N GLY A 24 0.80 7.56 -0.94
CA GLY A 24 0.87 6.22 -0.36
C GLY A 24 0.21 5.15 -1.22
N GLY A 25 0.40 3.89 -0.85
CA GLY A 25 -0.09 2.72 -1.60
C GLY A 25 -1.58 2.73 -1.95
N PRO A 26 -2.51 3.07 -1.02
CA PRO A 26 -3.93 3.12 -1.34
C PRO A 26 -4.31 4.14 -2.42
N ALA A 27 -3.73 5.35 -2.39
CA ALA A 27 -3.99 6.38 -3.40
C ALA A 27 -3.45 5.96 -4.77
N TRP A 28 -2.23 5.38 -4.80
CA TRP A 28 -1.65 4.81 -6.01
C TRP A 28 -2.57 3.77 -6.65
N GLN A 29 -3.02 2.77 -5.87
CA GLN A 29 -3.91 1.72 -6.40
C GLN A 29 -5.23 2.28 -6.92
N VAL A 30 -5.83 3.24 -6.21
CA VAL A 30 -7.09 3.88 -6.62
C VAL A 30 -6.90 4.65 -7.92
N SER A 31 -5.76 5.36 -8.09
CA SER A 31 -5.42 6.05 -9.33
C SER A 31 -5.28 5.06 -10.48
N VAL A 32 -4.42 4.05 -10.35
CA VAL A 32 -4.21 2.99 -11.35
C VAL A 32 -5.52 2.34 -11.77
N LEU A 33 -6.37 1.97 -10.82
CA LEU A 33 -7.66 1.35 -11.11
C LEU A 33 -8.65 2.31 -11.76
N THR A 34 -8.60 3.60 -11.44
CA THR A 34 -9.53 4.58 -12.01
C THR A 34 -9.18 4.88 -13.46
N ARG A 35 -7.89 4.96 -13.79
CA ARG A 35 -7.40 5.17 -15.16
C ARG A 35 -7.44 3.91 -16.02
N GLY A 36 -7.13 2.76 -15.43
CA GLY A 36 -6.86 1.53 -16.18
C GLY A 36 -8.09 0.69 -16.50
N ILE A 37 -9.23 0.92 -15.85
CA ILE A 37 -10.45 0.17 -16.16
C ILE A 37 -10.98 0.57 -17.54
N ASP A 38 -11.23 -0.43 -18.38
CA ASP A 38 -11.67 -0.28 -19.77
C ASP A 38 -12.93 0.59 -19.87
N THR A 39 -12.79 1.78 -20.46
CA THR A 39 -13.87 2.75 -20.65
C THR A 39 -14.90 2.32 -21.68
N ALA A 40 -14.60 1.37 -22.55
CA ALA A 40 -15.58 0.79 -23.45
C ALA A 40 -16.59 -0.08 -22.71
N TRP A 41 -16.19 -0.68 -21.59
CA TRP A 41 -17.02 -1.56 -20.78
C TRP A 41 -17.62 -0.86 -19.55
N SER A 42 -16.94 0.16 -18.99
CA SER A 42 -17.36 0.81 -17.76
C SER A 42 -17.27 2.33 -17.80
N GLU A 43 -17.99 2.97 -16.91
CA GLU A 43 -17.89 4.40 -16.56
C GLU A 43 -17.52 4.48 -15.08
N CYS A 44 -16.38 5.09 -14.76
CA CYS A 44 -15.88 5.20 -13.39
C CYS A 44 -15.91 6.66 -12.92
N ARG A 45 -16.43 6.89 -11.71
CA ARG A 45 -16.25 8.14 -10.95
C ARG A 45 -15.47 7.86 -9.68
N LEU A 46 -14.58 8.78 -9.31
CA LEU A 46 -13.78 8.70 -8.08
C LEU A 46 -14.20 9.83 -7.13
N LEU A 47 -14.63 9.43 -5.93
CA LEU A 47 -14.87 10.35 -4.81
C LEU A 47 -13.70 10.30 -3.83
N THR A 48 -13.24 11.48 -3.41
CA THR A 48 -12.22 11.62 -2.39
C THR A 48 -12.53 12.80 -1.46
N GLY A 49 -12.06 12.74 -0.24
CA GLY A 49 -12.00 13.90 0.65
C GLY A 49 -10.74 14.72 0.41
N GLU A 50 -10.54 15.68 1.29
CA GLU A 50 -9.35 16.53 1.30
C GLU A 50 -8.20 15.84 2.05
N VAL A 51 -6.98 16.17 1.67
CA VAL A 51 -5.75 15.75 2.35
C VAL A 51 -5.58 16.65 3.57
N ASP A 52 -5.13 16.09 4.70
CA ASP A 52 -4.90 16.86 5.92
C ASP A 52 -3.71 17.82 5.74
N GLU A 53 -3.71 18.94 6.46
CA GLU A 53 -2.58 19.89 6.48
C GLU A 53 -1.29 19.17 6.87
N GLY A 54 -0.23 19.36 6.07
CA GLY A 54 1.07 18.70 6.25
C GLY A 54 1.18 17.29 5.63
N GLU A 55 0.12 16.75 5.02
CA GLU A 55 0.23 15.55 4.18
C GLU A 55 0.44 15.93 2.70
N ALA A 56 1.29 15.19 1.99
CA ALA A 56 1.50 15.37 0.55
C ALA A 56 0.27 14.90 -0.24
N ASP A 57 -0.27 15.74 -1.13
CA ASP A 57 -1.40 15.38 -2.00
C ASP A 57 -0.88 14.58 -3.21
N PHE A 58 -1.42 13.37 -3.36
CA PHE A 58 -1.09 12.47 -4.47
C PHE A 58 -1.51 13.05 -5.82
N LEU A 59 -2.63 13.77 -5.85
CA LEU A 59 -3.15 14.35 -7.10
C LEU A 59 -2.20 15.40 -7.64
N ASP A 60 -1.67 16.26 -6.77
CA ASP A 60 -0.76 17.32 -7.18
C ASP A 60 0.62 16.78 -7.62
N LEU A 61 1.12 15.76 -6.92
CA LEU A 61 2.50 15.30 -7.05
C LEU A 61 2.67 14.12 -8.01
N ARG A 62 1.67 13.26 -8.13
CA ARG A 62 1.80 11.97 -8.85
C ARG A 62 0.83 11.82 -10.01
N ASP A 63 -0.36 12.41 -9.91
CA ASP A 63 -1.40 12.23 -10.90
C ASP A 63 -2.30 13.46 -11.07
N PRO A 64 -1.74 14.63 -11.51
CA PRO A 64 -2.49 15.88 -11.61
C PRO A 64 -3.63 15.85 -12.66
N GLY A 65 -3.61 14.85 -13.55
CA GLY A 65 -4.66 14.68 -14.56
C GLY A 65 -5.78 13.73 -14.15
N LEU A 66 -5.80 13.19 -12.92
CA LEU A 66 -6.85 12.30 -12.46
C LEU A 66 -8.11 13.10 -12.10
N THR A 67 -9.21 12.80 -12.79
CA THR A 67 -10.49 13.45 -12.49
C THR A 67 -11.09 12.87 -11.22
N VAL A 68 -11.29 13.73 -10.21
CA VAL A 68 -11.88 13.36 -8.93
C VAL A 68 -12.99 14.32 -8.55
N GLU A 69 -14.00 13.83 -7.83
CA GLU A 69 -15.02 14.64 -7.19
C GLU A 69 -14.73 14.72 -5.68
N LYS A 70 -14.41 15.91 -5.17
CA LYS A 70 -14.11 16.11 -3.75
C LYS A 70 -15.39 16.12 -2.93
N ILE A 71 -15.45 15.28 -1.90
CA ILE A 71 -16.54 15.20 -0.94
C ILE A 71 -16.16 16.02 0.30
N PRO A 72 -16.85 17.15 0.58
CA PRO A 72 -16.58 17.94 1.77
C PRO A 72 -16.70 17.10 3.04
N PHE A 73 -15.84 17.37 4.02
CA PHE A 73 -15.82 16.70 5.34
C PHE A 73 -15.40 15.22 5.33
N LEU A 74 -15.18 14.62 4.17
CA LEU A 74 -14.57 13.30 4.07
C LEU A 74 -13.05 13.44 4.24
N GLY A 75 -12.50 12.99 5.37
CA GLY A 75 -11.09 13.08 5.71
C GLY A 75 -10.67 11.97 6.69
N ARG A 76 -9.52 12.11 7.34
CA ARG A 76 -8.99 11.11 8.28
C ARG A 76 -9.74 11.08 9.60
N SER A 77 -9.95 12.25 10.18
CA SER A 77 -10.47 12.40 11.54
C SER A 77 -11.95 12.04 11.64
N VAL A 78 -12.33 11.35 12.72
CA VAL A 78 -13.73 11.04 13.03
C VAL A 78 -14.36 12.25 13.70
N ARG A 79 -15.37 12.83 13.05
CA ARG A 79 -16.17 13.98 13.55
C ARG A 79 -17.63 13.74 13.20
N PHE A 80 -18.45 13.35 14.15
CA PHE A 80 -19.82 12.88 13.91
C PHE A 80 -20.67 13.79 13.01
N GLY A 81 -20.61 15.11 13.20
CA GLY A 81 -21.37 16.08 12.37
C GLY A 81 -20.86 16.12 10.93
N ASP A 82 -19.56 16.15 10.75
CA ASP A 82 -18.90 16.17 9.44
C ASP A 82 -19.05 14.82 8.73
N ASP A 83 -18.97 13.73 9.46
CA ASP A 83 -19.15 12.37 8.93
C ASP A 83 -20.59 12.16 8.43
N PHE A 84 -21.58 12.71 9.14
CA PHE A 84 -22.96 12.67 8.69
C PHE A 84 -23.18 13.53 7.43
N ARG A 85 -22.54 14.71 7.34
CA ARG A 85 -22.58 15.55 6.14
C ARG A 85 -21.91 14.87 4.95
N ALA A 86 -20.73 14.25 5.17
CA ALA A 86 -20.04 13.46 4.15
C ALA A 86 -20.88 12.27 3.67
N PHE A 87 -21.54 11.56 4.60
CA PHE A 87 -22.49 10.49 4.26
C PHE A 87 -23.63 10.99 3.34
N LEU A 88 -24.24 12.13 3.67
CA LEU A 88 -25.32 12.71 2.85
C LEU A 88 -24.82 13.16 1.47
N ALA A 89 -23.60 13.71 1.39
CA ALA A 89 -22.98 14.09 0.12
C ALA A 89 -22.71 12.86 -0.75
N ILE A 90 -22.09 11.80 -0.20
CA ILE A 90 -21.88 10.53 -0.91
C ILE A 90 -23.23 9.95 -1.39
N ARG A 91 -24.23 9.95 -0.51
CA ARG A 91 -25.57 9.46 -0.86
C ARG A 91 -26.19 10.25 -2.02
N ARG A 92 -26.01 11.58 -2.05
CA ARG A 92 -26.49 12.43 -3.15
C ARG A 92 -25.81 12.04 -4.47
N VAL A 93 -24.51 11.85 -4.48
CA VAL A 93 -23.77 11.41 -5.69
C VAL A 93 -24.24 10.03 -6.15
N ILE A 94 -24.50 9.09 -5.22
CA ILE A 94 -25.04 7.76 -5.56
C ILE A 94 -26.40 7.86 -6.24
N LEU A 95 -27.29 8.71 -5.73
CA LEU A 95 -28.64 8.90 -6.29
C LEU A 95 -28.61 9.56 -7.68
N ASP A 96 -27.66 10.48 -7.91
CA ASP A 96 -27.45 11.13 -9.19
C ASP A 96 -26.78 10.20 -10.21
N PHE A 97 -25.64 9.63 -9.85
CA PHE A 97 -24.85 8.79 -10.74
C PHE A 97 -25.47 7.41 -10.97
N LYS A 98 -26.26 6.90 -10.02
CA LYS A 98 -26.92 5.57 -10.05
C LYS A 98 -25.92 4.46 -10.37
N PRO A 99 -24.87 4.27 -9.56
CA PRO A 99 -23.85 3.26 -9.82
C PRO A 99 -24.44 1.85 -9.72
N ASP A 100 -23.94 0.95 -10.56
CA ASP A 100 -24.17 -0.49 -10.45
C ASP A 100 -23.28 -1.11 -9.37
N LEU A 101 -22.09 -0.51 -9.19
CA LEU A 101 -21.09 -0.97 -8.27
C LEU A 101 -20.48 0.20 -7.49
N VAL A 102 -20.45 0.09 -6.16
CA VAL A 102 -19.67 0.98 -5.28
C VAL A 102 -18.47 0.22 -4.76
N HIS A 103 -17.26 0.75 -5.00
CA HIS A 103 -16.02 0.20 -4.48
C HIS A 103 -15.36 1.18 -3.52
N THR A 104 -15.24 0.81 -2.26
CA THR A 104 -14.69 1.65 -1.20
C THR A 104 -13.29 1.22 -0.78
N HIS A 105 -12.44 2.19 -0.45
CA HIS A 105 -11.07 2.00 0.01
C HIS A 105 -10.85 2.77 1.31
N THR A 106 -10.02 2.25 2.23
CA THR A 106 -9.74 2.81 3.56
C THR A 106 -10.93 2.79 4.53
N ALA A 107 -10.65 2.84 5.85
CA ALA A 107 -11.65 2.58 6.89
C ALA A 107 -12.84 3.56 6.87
N LYS A 108 -12.57 4.89 6.86
CA LYS A 108 -13.65 5.89 6.93
C LYS A 108 -14.51 5.93 5.67
N ALA A 109 -13.89 5.91 4.48
CA ALA A 109 -14.64 5.82 3.23
C ALA A 109 -15.34 4.46 3.09
N GLY A 110 -14.73 3.40 3.63
CA GLY A 110 -15.35 2.09 3.77
C GLY A 110 -16.63 2.12 4.59
N LEU A 111 -16.63 2.80 5.74
CA LEU A 111 -17.81 2.95 6.58
C LEU A 111 -18.88 3.77 5.89
N LEU A 112 -18.58 5.04 5.56
CA LEU A 112 -19.56 5.98 5.04
C LEU A 112 -20.07 5.59 3.65
N GLY A 113 -19.17 5.14 2.77
CA GLY A 113 -19.51 4.72 1.41
C GLY A 113 -20.37 3.46 1.37
N ARG A 114 -20.05 2.43 2.19
CA ARG A 114 -20.88 1.21 2.26
C ARG A 114 -22.26 1.50 2.87
N LEU A 115 -22.34 2.31 3.94
CA LEU A 115 -23.62 2.70 4.51
C LEU A 115 -24.47 3.48 3.48
N ALA A 116 -23.89 4.43 2.76
CA ALA A 116 -24.57 5.17 1.71
C ALA A 116 -25.04 4.24 0.58
N ALA A 117 -24.19 3.32 0.11
CA ALA A 117 -24.54 2.35 -0.92
C ALA A 117 -25.67 1.40 -0.47
N ILE A 118 -25.65 0.93 0.77
CA ILE A 118 -26.73 0.10 1.36
C ILE A 118 -28.03 0.91 1.42
N SER A 119 -28.00 2.17 1.91
CA SER A 119 -29.18 3.03 2.02
C SER A 119 -29.82 3.37 0.68
N CYS A 120 -29.03 3.40 -0.39
CA CYS A 120 -29.47 3.64 -1.76
C CYS A 120 -29.72 2.33 -2.54
N ARG A 121 -29.60 1.16 -1.91
CA ARG A 121 -29.79 -0.16 -2.53
C ARG A 121 -28.92 -0.38 -3.77
N VAL A 122 -27.66 0.10 -3.74
CA VAL A 122 -26.71 -0.18 -4.82
C VAL A 122 -26.48 -1.70 -4.89
N PRO A 123 -26.60 -2.34 -6.07
CA PRO A 123 -26.56 -3.81 -6.18
C PRO A 123 -25.23 -4.40 -5.70
N LEU A 124 -24.11 -3.90 -6.23
CA LEU A 124 -22.78 -4.44 -5.96
C LEU A 124 -22.00 -3.50 -5.04
N ARG A 125 -21.52 -4.03 -3.94
CA ARG A 125 -20.73 -3.31 -2.94
C ARG A 125 -19.43 -4.05 -2.69
N VAL A 126 -18.32 -3.45 -3.07
CA VAL A 126 -16.97 -3.98 -2.91
C VAL A 126 -16.20 -3.12 -1.92
N HIS A 127 -15.36 -3.73 -1.09
CA HIS A 127 -14.46 -3.01 -0.20
C HIS A 127 -13.08 -3.62 -0.22
N THR A 128 -12.02 -2.78 -0.39
CA THR A 128 -10.62 -3.21 -0.31
C THR A 128 -10.01 -2.84 1.03
N PHE A 129 -9.48 -3.85 1.72
CA PHE A 129 -8.61 -3.70 2.87
C PHE A 129 -7.15 -3.59 2.41
N HIS A 130 -6.55 -2.40 2.55
CA HIS A 130 -5.13 -2.14 2.25
C HIS A 130 -4.17 -2.50 3.39
N GLY A 131 -4.62 -3.21 4.35
CA GLY A 131 -4.09 -3.57 5.66
C GLY A 131 -5.21 -3.49 6.66
N HIS A 132 -4.97 -3.88 7.90
CA HIS A 132 -6.00 -3.81 8.93
C HIS A 132 -5.53 -2.98 10.13
N LEU A 133 -6.48 -2.29 10.75
CA LEU A 133 -6.25 -1.46 11.94
C LEU A 133 -6.48 -2.23 13.25
N LEU A 134 -6.44 -3.58 13.20
CA LEU A 134 -6.80 -4.45 14.31
C LEU A 134 -5.76 -4.46 15.43
N SER A 135 -4.48 -4.21 15.09
CA SER A 135 -3.38 -4.18 16.05
C SER A 135 -2.42 -3.02 15.77
N GLY A 136 -1.87 -2.44 16.81
CA GLY A 136 -0.80 -1.44 16.75
C GLY A 136 -1.25 0.00 16.48
N TYR A 137 -2.53 0.25 16.18
CA TYR A 137 -3.02 1.61 15.87
C TYR A 137 -3.91 2.21 16.96
N PHE A 138 -4.68 1.40 17.68
CA PHE A 138 -5.67 1.87 18.64
C PHE A 138 -5.64 1.05 19.93
N GLY A 139 -6.13 1.64 21.02
CA GLY A 139 -6.37 0.90 22.26
C GLY A 139 -7.43 -0.19 22.09
N ARG A 140 -7.43 -1.18 22.98
CA ARG A 140 -8.27 -2.40 22.91
C ARG A 140 -9.76 -2.13 22.67
N LEU A 141 -10.34 -1.12 23.33
CA LEU A 141 -11.77 -0.79 23.22
C LEU A 141 -12.09 -0.23 21.82
N ALA A 142 -11.26 0.69 21.29
CA ALA A 142 -11.46 1.27 19.97
C ALA A 142 -11.29 0.21 18.87
N SER A 143 -10.31 -0.68 18.99
CA SER A 143 -10.14 -1.81 18.07
C SER A 143 -11.34 -2.75 18.09
N TRP A 144 -11.88 -3.07 19.27
CA TRP A 144 -13.09 -3.91 19.37
C TRP A 144 -14.31 -3.26 18.72
N THR A 145 -14.52 -1.97 18.93
CA THR A 145 -15.61 -1.21 18.30
C THR A 145 -15.48 -1.23 16.77
N LEU A 146 -14.26 -1.00 16.25
CA LEU A 146 -13.98 -1.04 14.83
C LEU A 146 -14.28 -2.43 14.23
N ILE A 147 -13.86 -3.50 14.91
CA ILE A 147 -14.15 -4.88 14.50
C ILE A 147 -15.66 -5.12 14.43
N LEU A 148 -16.42 -4.66 15.44
CA LEU A 148 -17.87 -4.85 15.44
C LEU A 148 -18.54 -4.11 14.26
N ILE A 149 -18.14 -2.86 13.99
CA ILE A 149 -18.63 -2.10 12.85
C ILE A 149 -18.31 -2.83 11.54
N GLU A 150 -17.07 -3.27 11.36
CA GLU A 150 -16.65 -3.97 10.15
C GLU A 150 -17.38 -5.32 9.96
N ARG A 151 -17.65 -6.05 11.03
CA ARG A 151 -18.47 -7.29 10.97
C ARG A 151 -19.88 -7.02 10.46
N VAL A 152 -20.48 -5.92 10.89
CA VAL A 152 -21.84 -5.55 10.43
C VAL A 152 -21.80 -5.11 8.97
N LEU A 153 -20.83 -4.28 8.60
CA LEU A 153 -20.68 -3.81 7.22
C LEU A 153 -20.38 -4.93 6.23
N ALA A 154 -19.56 -5.91 6.64
CA ALA A 154 -19.22 -7.06 5.82
C ALA A 154 -20.46 -7.88 5.41
N ARG A 155 -21.50 -7.98 6.28
CA ARG A 155 -22.76 -8.66 5.93
C ARG A 155 -23.51 -7.96 4.79
N GLY A 156 -23.34 -6.65 4.65
CA GLY A 156 -23.95 -5.86 3.57
C GLY A 156 -23.01 -5.61 2.38
N THR A 157 -21.85 -6.22 2.37
CA THR A 157 -20.83 -6.07 1.30
C THR A 157 -20.86 -7.30 0.40
N THR A 158 -20.89 -7.13 -0.91
CA THR A 158 -20.98 -8.23 -1.88
C THR A 158 -19.64 -8.97 -1.98
N ALA A 159 -18.53 -8.26 -2.06
CA ALA A 159 -17.19 -8.83 -2.11
C ALA A 159 -16.20 -7.98 -1.29
N LEU A 160 -15.27 -8.66 -0.65
CA LEU A 160 -14.18 -8.07 0.11
C LEU A 160 -12.87 -8.38 -0.61
N VAL A 161 -12.03 -7.36 -0.80
CA VAL A 161 -10.70 -7.52 -1.38
C VAL A 161 -9.68 -7.31 -0.26
N ALA A 162 -8.76 -8.26 -0.12
CA ALA A 162 -7.60 -8.13 0.74
C ALA A 162 -6.34 -8.02 -0.13
N VAL A 163 -5.40 -7.16 0.28
CA VAL A 163 -4.14 -6.97 -0.45
C VAL A 163 -3.16 -8.14 -0.30
N GLY A 164 -3.40 -9.04 0.64
CA GLY A 164 -2.61 -10.24 0.85
C GLY A 164 -3.39 -11.31 1.60
N ALA A 165 -2.90 -12.54 1.56
CA ALA A 165 -3.57 -13.70 2.18
C ALA A 165 -3.58 -13.58 3.71
N GLN A 166 -2.48 -13.14 4.33
CA GLN A 166 -2.41 -12.95 5.77
C GLN A 166 -3.41 -11.90 6.25
N VAL A 167 -3.53 -10.76 5.52
CA VAL A 167 -4.54 -9.73 5.84
C VAL A 167 -5.95 -10.31 5.77
N ARG A 168 -6.26 -11.11 4.74
CA ARG A 168 -7.57 -11.81 4.65
C ARG A 168 -7.80 -12.72 5.85
N ASP A 169 -6.82 -13.55 6.20
CA ASP A 169 -6.95 -14.56 7.24
C ASP A 169 -7.11 -13.91 8.62
N ASP A 170 -6.38 -12.83 8.90
CA ASP A 170 -6.53 -12.04 10.11
C ASP A 170 -7.93 -11.43 10.23
N LEU A 171 -8.48 -10.90 9.14
CA LEU A 171 -9.84 -10.35 9.10
C LEU A 171 -10.91 -11.44 9.33
N ILE A 172 -10.76 -12.59 8.69
CA ILE A 172 -11.65 -13.75 8.89
C ILE A 172 -11.57 -14.24 10.34
N LYS A 173 -10.38 -14.36 10.91
CA LYS A 173 -10.16 -14.79 12.29
C LYS A 173 -10.92 -13.95 13.31
N VAL A 174 -11.04 -12.64 13.06
CA VAL A 174 -11.85 -11.75 13.91
C VAL A 174 -13.29 -11.62 13.45
N GLY A 175 -13.77 -12.46 12.53
CA GLY A 175 -15.16 -12.53 12.07
C GLY A 175 -15.61 -11.40 11.14
N ILE A 176 -14.68 -10.72 10.47
CA ILE A 176 -15.01 -9.73 9.43
C ILE A 176 -15.14 -10.47 8.09
N GLY A 177 -16.36 -10.63 7.61
CA GLY A 177 -16.67 -11.37 6.39
C GLY A 177 -16.53 -12.90 6.52
N LYS A 178 -16.67 -13.58 5.39
CA LYS A 178 -16.50 -15.03 5.24
C LYS A 178 -15.46 -15.31 4.16
N ALA A 179 -14.86 -16.49 4.18
CA ALA A 179 -13.81 -16.86 3.22
C ALA A 179 -14.27 -16.74 1.75
N ASP A 180 -15.51 -17.09 1.46
CA ASP A 180 -16.13 -17.03 0.13
C ASP A 180 -16.41 -15.58 -0.37
N GLN A 181 -16.41 -14.59 0.54
CA GLN A 181 -16.54 -13.18 0.18
C GLN A 181 -15.19 -12.55 -0.22
N TYR A 182 -14.06 -13.18 0.10
CA TYR A 182 -12.75 -12.59 -0.11
C TYR A 182 -12.12 -12.98 -1.44
N THR A 183 -11.57 -11.97 -2.11
CA THR A 183 -10.59 -12.13 -3.19
C THR A 183 -9.29 -11.47 -2.75
N VAL A 184 -8.17 -12.19 -2.85
CA VAL A 184 -6.84 -11.60 -2.61
C VAL A 184 -6.35 -10.99 -3.91
N ILE A 185 -6.14 -9.68 -3.89
CA ILE A 185 -5.59 -8.93 -5.03
C ILE A 185 -4.45 -8.06 -4.51
N PRO A 186 -3.19 -8.50 -4.68
CA PRO A 186 -2.03 -7.73 -4.29
C PRO A 186 -1.96 -6.36 -4.97
N PRO A 187 -1.25 -5.38 -4.39
CA PRO A 187 -0.95 -4.11 -5.05
C PRO A 187 -0.27 -4.31 -6.39
N GLY A 188 -0.46 -3.35 -7.29
CA GLY A 188 0.26 -3.30 -8.55
C GLY A 188 1.02 -1.99 -8.68
N VAL A 189 2.24 -2.04 -9.19
CA VAL A 189 3.06 -0.87 -9.49
C VAL A 189 3.45 -0.87 -10.96
N GLU A 190 3.83 0.28 -11.47
CA GLU A 190 4.41 0.38 -12.81
C GLU A 190 5.83 -0.17 -12.82
N LEU A 191 6.27 -0.63 -13.98
CA LEU A 191 7.66 -1.03 -14.18
C LEU A 191 8.58 0.16 -13.88
N VAL A 192 9.47 -0.04 -12.92
CA VAL A 192 10.50 0.95 -12.60
C VAL A 192 11.60 0.87 -13.65
N GLU A 193 11.92 2.01 -14.26
CA GLU A 193 13.04 2.12 -15.18
C GLU A 193 14.35 1.75 -14.45
N ILE A 194 15.16 0.89 -15.06
CA ILE A 194 16.49 0.57 -14.54
C ILE A 194 17.39 1.77 -14.81
N ARG A 195 17.85 2.41 -13.75
CA ARG A 195 18.78 3.52 -13.81
C ARG A 195 20.19 3.05 -13.46
N ASP A 196 21.18 3.77 -13.97
CA ASP A 196 22.57 3.51 -13.63
C ASP A 196 22.84 3.78 -12.16
N ARG A 197 23.36 2.77 -11.45
CA ARG A 197 23.65 2.80 -10.02
C ARG A 197 24.67 3.88 -9.66
N GLY A 198 25.75 4.00 -10.46
CA GLY A 198 26.81 4.97 -10.21
C GLY A 198 26.30 6.40 -10.30
N THR A 199 25.49 6.69 -11.34
CA THR A 199 24.84 7.99 -11.50
C THR A 199 23.86 8.29 -10.37
N ALA A 200 23.04 7.31 -9.96
CA ALA A 200 22.09 7.47 -8.86
C ALA A 200 22.80 7.75 -7.54
N ARG A 201 23.87 7.04 -7.24
CA ARG A 201 24.71 7.27 -6.04
C ARG A 201 25.37 8.63 -6.04
N ALA A 202 25.96 9.05 -7.16
CA ALA A 202 26.57 10.36 -7.29
C ALA A 202 25.55 11.49 -7.07
N GLN A 203 24.32 11.37 -7.59
CA GLN A 203 23.25 12.34 -7.40
C GLN A 203 22.74 12.42 -5.95
N LEU A 204 22.91 11.36 -5.17
CA LEU A 204 22.54 11.26 -3.75
C LEU A 204 23.73 11.50 -2.81
N ASP A 205 24.89 11.85 -3.37
CA ASP A 205 26.15 12.01 -2.64
C ASP A 205 26.51 10.76 -1.81
N LEU A 206 26.19 9.57 -2.33
CA LEU A 206 26.50 8.28 -1.70
C LEU A 206 27.84 7.72 -2.20
N PRO A 207 28.60 7.01 -1.34
CA PRO A 207 29.82 6.35 -1.76
C PRO A 207 29.55 5.35 -2.90
N ALA A 208 30.47 5.27 -3.86
CA ALA A 208 30.29 4.43 -5.05
C ALA A 208 30.22 2.94 -4.73
N GLU A 209 31.05 2.45 -3.79
CA GLU A 209 31.21 1.02 -3.52
C GLU A 209 30.62 0.55 -2.19
N SER A 210 30.33 1.47 -1.26
CA SER A 210 29.81 1.10 0.06
C SER A 210 28.43 0.43 -0.03
N PRO A 211 28.13 -0.55 0.83
CA PRO A 211 26.80 -1.14 0.92
C PRO A 211 25.74 -0.09 1.31
N VAL A 212 24.63 -0.01 0.56
CA VAL A 212 23.55 0.92 0.81
C VAL A 212 22.28 0.16 1.17
N VAL A 213 21.85 0.30 2.42
CA VAL A 213 20.55 -0.17 2.93
C VAL A 213 19.55 0.96 2.83
N LEU A 214 18.40 0.74 2.22
CA LEU A 214 17.39 1.76 1.98
C LEU A 214 16.08 1.46 2.72
N PHE A 215 15.57 2.46 3.43
CA PHE A 215 14.19 2.51 3.91
C PHE A 215 13.43 3.59 3.14
N VAL A 216 12.24 3.24 2.62
CA VAL A 216 11.31 4.21 1.99
C VAL A 216 9.94 4.09 2.63
N GLY A 217 9.45 5.18 3.23
CA GLY A 217 8.13 5.20 3.83
C GLY A 217 7.94 6.25 4.90
N ARG A 218 6.72 6.35 5.45
CA ARG A 218 6.44 7.27 6.56
C ARG A 218 7.16 6.83 7.84
N ILE A 219 7.78 7.76 8.53
CA ILE A 219 8.51 7.51 9.78
C ILE A 219 7.54 7.60 10.96
N THR A 220 6.86 6.49 11.23
CA THR A 220 5.83 6.36 12.25
C THR A 220 6.14 5.21 13.21
N ALA A 221 5.53 5.19 14.39
CA ALA A 221 5.79 4.17 15.40
C ALA A 221 5.56 2.73 14.91
N ILE A 222 4.59 2.52 13.97
CA ILE A 222 4.31 1.19 13.42
C ILE A 222 5.44 0.67 12.53
N LYS A 223 6.24 1.56 11.93
CA LYS A 223 7.35 1.21 11.03
C LYS A 223 8.61 0.75 11.77
N ARG A 224 8.71 1.02 13.08
CA ARG A 224 9.77 0.54 13.95
C ARG A 224 11.18 0.79 13.40
N LEU A 225 11.45 2.04 12.96
CA LEU A 225 12.79 2.44 12.53
C LEU A 225 13.81 2.40 13.67
N ASP A 226 13.36 2.46 14.92
CA ASP A 226 14.19 2.19 16.09
C ASP A 226 14.91 0.84 15.98
N ARG A 227 14.18 -0.21 15.60
CA ARG A 227 14.71 -1.55 15.35
C ARG A 227 15.74 -1.54 14.20
N LEU A 228 15.47 -0.78 13.15
CA LEU A 228 16.39 -0.67 12.02
C LEU A 228 17.70 0.01 12.40
N VAL A 229 17.64 1.09 13.19
CA VAL A 229 18.85 1.78 13.69
C VAL A 229 19.69 0.84 14.57
N ASP A 230 19.03 0.06 15.46
CA ASP A 230 19.73 -0.91 16.29
C ASP A 230 20.38 -2.03 15.45
N ALA A 231 19.68 -2.53 14.41
CA ALA A 231 20.23 -3.52 13.48
C ALA A 231 21.42 -2.95 12.68
N MET A 232 21.34 -1.67 12.26
CA MET A 232 22.44 -1.04 11.53
C MET A 232 23.73 -0.92 12.35
N ALA A 233 23.65 -0.74 13.67
CA ALA A 233 24.82 -0.76 14.53
C ALA A 233 25.60 -2.07 14.39
N ALA A 234 24.90 -3.23 14.40
CA ALA A 234 25.53 -4.53 14.20
C ALA A 234 26.04 -4.76 12.76
N VAL A 235 25.37 -4.18 11.75
CA VAL A 235 25.85 -4.21 10.36
C VAL A 235 27.18 -3.45 10.24
N LEU A 236 27.30 -2.28 10.88
CA LEU A 236 28.48 -1.43 10.84
C LEU A 236 29.71 -2.09 11.53
N ASP A 237 29.50 -2.97 12.48
CA ASP A 237 30.59 -3.77 13.07
C ASP A 237 31.27 -4.70 12.03
N ARG A 238 30.57 -5.06 10.95
CA ARG A 238 31.08 -5.95 9.88
C ARG A 238 31.38 -5.21 8.58
N HIS A 239 30.62 -4.17 8.29
CA HIS A 239 30.75 -3.30 7.12
C HIS A 239 30.76 -1.84 7.60
N SER A 240 31.92 -1.38 8.08
CA SER A 240 32.11 -0.07 8.68
C SER A 240 31.83 1.10 7.73
N ASP A 241 31.78 0.83 6.44
CA ASP A 241 31.47 1.76 5.36
C ASP A 241 30.01 1.71 4.88
N ALA A 242 29.20 0.80 5.43
CA ALA A 242 27.78 0.69 5.06
C ALA A 242 27.00 1.97 5.38
N VAL A 243 26.02 2.30 4.54
CA VAL A 243 25.17 3.48 4.71
C VAL A 243 23.70 3.08 4.77
N LEU A 244 22.99 3.52 5.82
CA LEU A 244 21.56 3.49 5.88
C LEU A 244 20.99 4.79 5.31
N VAL A 245 20.19 4.68 4.27
CA VAL A 245 19.44 5.79 3.68
C VAL A 245 17.98 5.70 4.12
N VAL A 246 17.47 6.75 4.76
CA VAL A 246 16.09 6.85 5.22
C VAL A 246 15.38 7.93 4.40
N ALA A 247 14.44 7.52 3.54
CA ALA A 247 13.65 8.43 2.72
C ALA A 247 12.20 8.44 3.21
N GLY A 248 11.76 9.60 3.66
CA GLY A 248 10.41 9.85 4.17
C GLY A 248 10.38 10.80 5.35
N GLU A 249 9.17 11.08 5.81
CA GLU A 249 8.87 11.96 6.93
C GLU A 249 7.85 11.31 7.88
N GLY A 250 7.67 11.87 9.05
CA GLY A 250 6.66 11.41 10.00
C GLY A 250 6.92 11.85 11.43
N GLU A 251 5.97 11.56 12.28
CA GLU A 251 5.96 12.00 13.69
C GLU A 251 7.14 11.47 14.52
N CYS A 252 7.73 10.34 14.12
CA CYS A 252 8.86 9.75 14.84
C CYS A 252 10.24 10.20 14.33
N LEU A 253 10.33 11.04 13.29
CA LEU A 253 11.61 11.42 12.66
C LEU A 253 12.64 11.93 13.68
N LYS A 254 12.28 12.92 14.51
CA LYS A 254 13.20 13.52 15.48
C LYS A 254 13.71 12.51 16.52
N GLU A 255 12.90 11.54 16.88
CA GLU A 255 13.28 10.48 17.80
C GLU A 255 14.30 9.52 17.17
N ILE A 256 14.03 9.12 15.92
CA ILE A 256 14.91 8.23 15.16
C ILE A 256 16.24 8.92 14.82
N GLU A 257 16.24 10.20 14.43
CA GLU A 257 17.47 10.99 14.24
C GLU A 257 18.31 11.03 15.53
N ARG A 258 17.67 11.20 16.70
CA ARG A 258 18.37 11.19 17.98
C ARG A 258 19.00 9.82 18.29
N GLN A 259 18.28 8.72 18.02
CA GLN A 259 18.79 7.36 18.22
C GLN A 259 19.94 7.05 17.26
N ALA A 260 19.87 7.52 16.03
CA ALA A 260 20.89 7.29 15.01
C ALA A 260 22.18 8.12 15.19
N ARG A 261 22.19 9.16 16.05
CA ARG A 261 23.39 10.02 16.26
C ARG A 261 24.70 9.28 16.51
N PRO A 262 24.74 8.18 17.29
CA PRO A 262 25.99 7.44 17.51
C PRO A 262 26.57 6.81 16.25
N LEU A 263 25.75 6.59 15.20
CA LEU A 263 26.15 6.01 13.93
C LEU A 263 26.71 7.05 12.94
N GLY A 264 26.63 8.35 13.28
CA GLY A 264 27.18 9.45 12.50
C GLY A 264 26.70 9.48 11.04
N ASP A 265 27.65 9.68 10.12
CA ASP A 265 27.38 9.80 8.67
C ASP A 265 26.94 8.49 8.01
N SER A 266 26.99 7.37 8.73
CA SER A 266 26.46 6.09 8.24
C SER A 266 24.94 6.04 8.18
N VAL A 267 24.23 7.05 8.72
CA VAL A 267 22.77 7.17 8.59
C VAL A 267 22.42 8.51 7.97
N ARG A 268 21.74 8.46 6.82
CA ARG A 268 21.36 9.65 6.06
C ARG A 268 19.85 9.76 5.95
N PHE A 269 19.29 10.84 6.47
CA PHE A 269 17.89 11.19 6.37
C PHE A 269 17.68 12.14 5.20
N LEU A 270 16.98 11.71 4.16
CA LEU A 270 16.76 12.49 2.94
C LEU A 270 15.42 13.25 2.95
N GLY A 271 14.60 13.06 4.00
CA GLY A 271 13.24 13.60 3.99
C GLY A 271 12.37 12.97 2.89
N TRP A 272 11.31 13.66 2.52
CA TRP A 272 10.44 13.22 1.44
C TRP A 272 11.17 13.32 0.08
N GLN A 273 11.03 12.27 -0.74
CA GLN A 273 11.64 12.18 -2.07
C GLN A 273 10.57 11.93 -3.13
N GLU A 274 10.56 12.78 -4.14
CA GLU A 274 9.66 12.61 -5.28
C GLU A 274 10.11 11.46 -6.18
N ASP A 275 11.39 11.42 -6.52
CA ASP A 275 11.98 10.40 -7.38
C ASP A 275 12.50 9.21 -6.59
N VAL A 276 11.60 8.29 -6.22
CA VAL A 276 11.96 7.06 -5.51
C VAL A 276 12.74 6.06 -6.39
N GLY A 277 12.58 6.13 -7.72
CA GLY A 277 13.32 5.27 -8.65
C GLY A 277 14.83 5.45 -8.54
N ARG A 278 15.29 6.69 -8.30
CA ARG A 278 16.69 7.00 -8.04
C ARG A 278 17.19 6.36 -6.74
N LEU A 279 16.36 6.32 -5.72
CA LEU A 279 16.70 5.69 -4.43
C LEU A 279 16.89 4.18 -4.59
N TYR A 280 15.98 3.52 -5.28
CA TYR A 280 16.10 2.08 -5.55
C TYR A 280 17.32 1.76 -6.41
N ALA A 281 17.62 2.58 -7.42
CA ALA A 281 18.82 2.38 -8.26
C ALA A 281 20.13 2.50 -7.46
N ALA A 282 20.17 3.33 -6.42
CA ALA A 282 21.35 3.50 -5.56
C ALA A 282 21.51 2.40 -4.50
N ALA A 283 20.42 1.68 -4.17
CA ALA A 283 20.36 0.74 -3.05
C ALA A 283 20.91 -0.66 -3.39
N ASP A 284 21.42 -1.32 -2.37
CA ASP A 284 21.78 -2.76 -2.41
C ASP A 284 20.68 -3.63 -1.81
N CYS A 285 19.93 -3.09 -0.87
CA CYS A 285 18.84 -3.78 -0.19
C CYS A 285 17.80 -2.75 0.28
N VAL A 286 16.51 -3.12 0.20
CA VAL A 286 15.43 -2.37 0.84
C VAL A 286 14.98 -3.12 2.08
N VAL A 287 14.73 -2.38 3.17
CA VAL A 287 14.39 -2.98 4.46
C VAL A 287 13.08 -2.44 5.02
N ILE A 288 12.25 -3.33 5.55
CA ILE A 288 11.03 -3.02 6.31
C ILE A 288 11.10 -3.73 7.66
N THR A 289 11.06 -2.95 8.74
CA THR A 289 11.15 -3.47 10.12
C THR A 289 9.85 -3.29 10.92
N SER A 290 8.75 -3.13 10.25
CA SER A 290 7.45 -2.77 10.81
C SER A 290 6.94 -3.74 11.87
N HIS A 291 6.01 -3.28 12.70
CA HIS A 291 5.24 -4.10 13.63
C HIS A 291 3.98 -4.67 12.98
N ASN A 292 3.43 -4.00 11.98
CA ASN A 292 2.28 -4.44 11.20
C ASN A 292 2.31 -3.79 9.82
N GLU A 293 1.95 -4.56 8.79
CA GLU A 293 1.84 -4.11 7.41
C GLU A 293 0.60 -4.70 6.73
N GLY A 294 0.10 -3.95 5.74
CA GLY A 294 -0.70 -4.57 4.69
C GLY A 294 0.21 -5.36 3.74
N MET A 295 0.38 -4.82 2.54
CA MET A 295 1.43 -5.28 1.63
C MET A 295 2.26 -4.04 1.24
N PRO A 296 3.52 -3.92 1.67
CA PRO A 296 4.30 -2.70 1.51
C PRO A 296 4.69 -2.48 0.05
N VAL A 297 4.17 -1.39 -0.52
CA VAL A 297 4.42 -1.01 -1.93
C VAL A 297 5.91 -0.73 -2.17
N SER A 298 6.62 -0.19 -1.18
CA SER A 298 8.07 0.06 -1.31
C SER A 298 8.91 -1.21 -1.52
N LEU A 299 8.50 -2.36 -0.96
CA LEU A 299 9.15 -3.65 -1.27
C LEU A 299 8.83 -4.11 -2.70
N ILE A 300 7.61 -3.86 -3.18
CA ILE A 300 7.22 -4.19 -4.56
C ILE A 300 7.98 -3.32 -5.55
N GLU A 301 8.11 -2.02 -5.28
CA GLU A 301 8.88 -1.08 -6.10
C GLU A 301 10.36 -1.45 -6.13
N ALA A 302 10.94 -1.83 -4.97
CA ALA A 302 12.30 -2.33 -4.87
C ALA A 302 12.50 -3.59 -5.73
N ALA A 303 11.58 -4.55 -5.62
CA ALA A 303 11.61 -5.77 -6.42
C ALA A 303 11.51 -5.47 -7.92
N MET A 304 10.63 -4.53 -8.35
CA MET A 304 10.56 -4.05 -9.73
C MET A 304 11.86 -3.41 -10.22
N ALA A 305 12.59 -2.74 -9.32
CA ALA A 305 13.91 -2.18 -9.62
C ALA A 305 15.04 -3.23 -9.60
N GLY A 306 14.74 -4.47 -9.24
CA GLY A 306 15.74 -5.53 -9.11
C GLY A 306 16.55 -5.46 -7.82
N VAL A 307 16.03 -4.80 -6.79
CA VAL A 307 16.64 -4.66 -5.47
C VAL A 307 15.99 -5.66 -4.51
N PRO A 308 16.76 -6.56 -3.88
CA PRO A 308 16.21 -7.50 -2.92
C PRO A 308 15.77 -6.80 -1.64
N GLY A 309 14.79 -7.39 -0.96
CA GLY A 309 14.26 -6.87 0.30
C GLY A 309 14.61 -7.72 1.51
N VAL A 310 14.70 -7.07 2.67
CA VAL A 310 14.64 -7.72 4.00
C VAL A 310 13.41 -7.19 4.71
N THR A 311 12.54 -8.07 5.20
CA THR A 311 11.31 -7.64 5.90
C THR A 311 11.07 -8.47 7.14
N THR A 312 10.53 -7.83 8.18
CA THR A 312 9.99 -8.58 9.32
C THR A 312 8.74 -9.36 8.90
N ASP A 313 8.53 -10.54 9.48
CA ASP A 313 7.36 -11.39 9.23
C ASP A 313 6.12 -10.82 9.93
N VAL A 314 5.48 -9.86 9.28
CA VAL A 314 4.31 -9.15 9.84
C VAL A 314 3.27 -8.83 8.77
N GLY A 315 2.01 -9.14 9.05
CA GLY A 315 0.93 -8.96 8.08
C GLY A 315 1.27 -9.65 6.75
N SER A 316 1.02 -8.98 5.63
CA SER A 316 1.34 -9.50 4.29
C SER A 316 2.70 -9.02 3.75
N ALA A 317 3.59 -8.48 4.58
CA ALA A 317 4.91 -8.04 4.13
C ALA A 317 5.74 -9.21 3.60
N GLY A 318 5.72 -10.36 4.30
CA GLY A 318 6.40 -11.59 3.88
C GLY A 318 5.87 -12.18 2.55
N GLU A 319 4.67 -11.82 2.13
CA GLU A 319 4.11 -12.30 0.86
C GLU A 319 4.74 -11.62 -0.37
N VAL A 320 5.35 -10.43 -0.20
CA VAL A 320 6.11 -9.78 -1.27
C VAL A 320 7.41 -10.51 -1.54
N ILE A 321 7.99 -11.12 -0.52
CA ILE A 321 9.28 -11.80 -0.59
C ILE A 321 9.07 -13.32 -0.60
N LEU A 322 9.69 -13.99 -1.56
CA LEU A 322 9.89 -15.43 -1.49
C LEU A 322 11.19 -15.67 -0.72
N ASP A 323 11.05 -16.07 0.55
CA ASP A 323 12.18 -16.17 1.49
C ASP A 323 13.34 -17.02 0.95
N GLY A 324 14.55 -16.49 1.06
CA GLY A 324 15.77 -17.11 0.54
C GLY A 324 15.94 -17.05 -0.98
N VAL A 325 14.94 -16.54 -1.74
CA VAL A 325 14.95 -16.51 -3.21
C VAL A 325 14.88 -15.07 -3.76
N THR A 326 13.98 -14.24 -3.27
CA THR A 326 13.80 -12.85 -3.74
C THR A 326 14.17 -11.82 -2.67
N GLY A 327 14.65 -12.27 -1.54
CA GLY A 327 14.99 -11.51 -0.37
C GLY A 327 14.89 -12.38 0.88
N LEU A 328 14.81 -11.77 2.06
CA LEU A 328 14.73 -12.51 3.32
C LEU A 328 13.54 -12.01 4.17
N VAL A 329 12.83 -12.96 4.76
CA VAL A 329 11.83 -12.73 5.80
C VAL A 329 12.46 -13.08 7.15
N VAL A 330 12.50 -12.12 8.06
CA VAL A 330 13.21 -12.24 9.34
C VAL A 330 12.28 -11.99 10.52
N GLY A 331 12.70 -12.39 11.70
CA GLY A 331 11.99 -12.06 12.93
C GLY A 331 12.06 -10.57 13.28
N THR A 332 11.46 -10.21 14.42
CA THR A 332 11.37 -8.82 14.86
C THR A 332 12.52 -8.39 15.79
N ASP A 333 13.48 -9.25 16.06
CA ASP A 333 14.68 -8.91 16.81
C ASP A 333 15.66 -8.12 15.93
N PRO A 334 16.26 -7.00 16.40
CA PRO A 334 17.27 -6.27 15.65
C PRO A 334 18.46 -7.14 15.19
N ALA A 335 18.84 -8.15 15.96
CA ALA A 335 19.93 -9.07 15.58
C ALA A 335 19.55 -9.91 14.35
N GLU A 336 18.31 -10.43 14.29
CA GLU A 336 17.82 -11.17 13.13
C GLU A 336 17.73 -10.28 11.88
N VAL A 337 17.32 -9.02 12.06
CA VAL A 337 17.32 -8.03 10.97
C VAL A 337 18.74 -7.77 10.49
N ALA A 338 19.71 -7.60 11.39
CA ALA A 338 21.10 -7.39 11.04
C ALA A 338 21.68 -8.59 10.27
N ASP A 339 21.45 -9.82 10.74
CA ASP A 339 21.89 -11.04 10.06
C ASP A 339 21.30 -11.14 8.65
N GLY A 340 20.00 -10.81 8.49
CA GLY A 340 19.34 -10.76 7.19
C GLY A 340 20.00 -9.72 6.26
N LEU A 341 20.27 -8.52 6.75
CA LEU A 341 20.96 -7.48 6.00
C LEU A 341 22.37 -7.91 5.58
N LEU A 342 23.18 -8.43 6.52
CA LEU A 342 24.52 -8.90 6.26
C LEU A 342 24.56 -10.00 5.18
N ARG A 343 23.57 -10.88 5.16
CA ARG A 343 23.46 -11.94 4.15
C ARG A 343 23.09 -11.38 2.77
N VAL A 344 22.13 -10.46 2.69
CA VAL A 344 21.68 -9.88 1.42
C VAL A 344 22.73 -8.93 0.83
N LEU A 345 23.57 -8.30 1.65
CA LEU A 345 24.64 -7.41 1.19
C LEU A 345 25.82 -8.15 0.55
N GLN A 346 25.92 -9.49 0.66
CA GLN A 346 26.87 -10.27 -0.10
C GLN A 346 26.56 -10.17 -1.60
N ALA A 347 27.53 -9.77 -2.41
CA ALA A 347 27.30 -9.41 -3.82
C ALA A 347 26.59 -10.51 -4.63
N ASP A 348 27.04 -11.75 -4.54
CA ASP A 348 26.44 -12.88 -5.28
C ASP A 348 24.98 -13.14 -4.84
N VAL A 349 24.71 -13.05 -3.53
CA VAL A 349 23.36 -13.24 -2.95
C VAL A 349 22.45 -12.10 -3.38
N ARG A 350 22.93 -10.86 -3.28
CA ARG A 350 22.19 -9.66 -3.69
C ARG A 350 21.77 -9.74 -5.15
N ASP A 351 22.69 -10.03 -6.05
CA ASP A 351 22.45 -10.02 -7.50
C ASP A 351 21.50 -11.16 -7.92
N GLN A 352 21.64 -12.35 -7.31
CA GLN A 352 20.72 -13.46 -7.51
C GLN A 352 19.30 -13.12 -7.02
N MET A 353 19.18 -12.64 -5.78
CA MET A 353 17.89 -12.30 -5.18
C MET A 353 17.23 -11.15 -5.90
N GLY A 354 17.97 -10.09 -6.25
CA GLY A 354 17.44 -8.94 -6.98
C GLY A 354 16.91 -9.32 -8.35
N SER A 355 17.62 -10.13 -9.11
CA SER A 355 17.16 -10.65 -10.41
C SER A 355 15.89 -11.51 -10.27
N ALA A 356 15.82 -12.35 -9.25
CA ALA A 356 14.66 -13.19 -8.97
C ALA A 356 13.46 -12.33 -8.51
N ALA A 357 13.71 -11.31 -7.67
CA ALA A 357 12.71 -10.36 -7.19
C ALA A 357 12.05 -9.62 -8.36
N ARG A 358 12.85 -9.10 -9.30
CA ARG A 358 12.33 -8.40 -10.47
C ARG A 358 11.45 -9.30 -11.33
N ARG A 359 11.94 -10.49 -11.71
CA ARG A 359 11.13 -11.43 -12.51
C ARG A 359 9.80 -11.76 -11.88
N ARG A 360 9.77 -11.97 -10.56
CA ARG A 360 8.52 -12.23 -9.83
C ARG A 360 7.62 -10.99 -9.81
N ALA A 361 8.18 -9.82 -9.52
CA ALA A 361 7.41 -8.59 -9.40
C ALA A 361 6.72 -8.20 -10.71
N GLU A 362 7.41 -8.34 -11.85
CA GLU A 362 6.84 -8.10 -13.18
C GLU A 362 5.60 -8.96 -13.47
N ILE A 363 5.55 -10.17 -12.95
CA ILE A 363 4.42 -11.10 -13.12
C ILE A 363 3.33 -10.83 -12.09
N GLU A 364 3.68 -10.78 -10.81
CA GLU A 364 2.72 -10.83 -9.70
C GLU A 364 2.26 -9.45 -9.22
N PHE A 365 3.04 -8.38 -9.49
CA PHE A 365 2.79 -7.06 -8.92
C PHE A 365 2.71 -5.93 -9.95
N SER A 366 2.48 -6.26 -11.23
CA SER A 366 2.31 -5.22 -12.25
C SER A 366 0.96 -4.50 -12.13
N SER A 367 0.92 -3.22 -12.50
CA SER A 367 -0.32 -2.43 -12.56
C SER A 367 -1.34 -3.04 -13.53
N GLN A 368 -0.88 -3.66 -14.63
CA GLN A 368 -1.75 -4.35 -15.58
C GLN A 368 -2.45 -5.55 -14.95
N ARG A 369 -1.72 -6.37 -14.16
CA ARG A 369 -2.30 -7.49 -13.43
C ARG A 369 -3.34 -6.99 -12.41
N LEU A 370 -3.03 -5.92 -11.63
CA LEU A 370 -3.96 -5.31 -10.69
C LEU A 370 -5.28 -4.90 -11.35
N ILE A 371 -5.20 -4.24 -12.52
CA ILE A 371 -6.36 -3.81 -13.30
C ILE A 371 -7.16 -5.03 -13.78
N GLN A 372 -6.47 -6.02 -14.34
CA GLN A 372 -7.11 -7.24 -14.88
C GLN A 372 -7.83 -8.02 -13.78
N ASP A 373 -7.24 -8.19 -12.62
CA ASP A 373 -7.84 -8.91 -11.49
C ASP A 373 -9.11 -8.22 -10.98
N HIS A 374 -9.10 -6.88 -10.88
CA HIS A 374 -10.30 -6.14 -10.50
C HIS A 374 -11.38 -6.18 -11.60
N GLN A 375 -11.00 -6.12 -12.88
CA GLN A 375 -11.97 -6.29 -13.97
C GLN A 375 -12.61 -7.69 -13.94
N ASN A 376 -11.80 -8.72 -13.69
CA ASN A 376 -12.29 -10.10 -13.57
C ASN A 376 -13.25 -10.24 -12.40
N LEU A 377 -12.90 -9.68 -11.22
CA LEU A 377 -13.78 -9.64 -10.06
C LEU A 377 -15.11 -8.96 -10.39
N TYR A 378 -15.09 -7.77 -11.00
CA TYR A 378 -16.32 -7.04 -11.32
C TYR A 378 -17.18 -7.79 -12.36
N ARG A 379 -16.57 -8.39 -13.38
CA ARG A 379 -17.28 -9.22 -14.38
C ARG A 379 -17.95 -10.44 -13.73
N MET A 380 -17.23 -11.12 -12.84
CA MET A 380 -17.76 -12.25 -12.08
C MET A 380 -18.99 -11.84 -11.24
N LEU A 381 -18.89 -10.72 -10.49
CA LEU A 381 -19.99 -10.22 -9.67
C LEU A 381 -21.21 -9.84 -10.51
N VAL A 382 -20.99 -9.22 -11.67
CA VAL A 382 -22.09 -8.88 -12.61
C VAL A 382 -22.74 -10.13 -13.19
N ALA A 383 -21.96 -11.17 -13.53
CA ALA A 383 -22.47 -12.41 -14.10
C ALA A 383 -23.29 -13.26 -13.10
N GLN A 384 -23.09 -13.09 -11.81
CA GLN A 384 -23.85 -13.75 -10.75
C GLN A 384 -25.29 -13.23 -10.61
N GLY A 385 -25.73 -12.27 -11.42
CA GLY A 385 -27.15 -11.88 -11.56
C GLY A 385 -27.65 -10.89 -10.51
N TRP A 386 -26.88 -9.88 -10.22
CA TRP A 386 -27.27 -8.76 -9.35
C TRP A 386 -27.93 -7.61 -10.14
#